data_4e2c5f0807ef9bc98ae0873274d28660
#
_entry.id   4e2c5f0807ef9bc98ae0873274d28660
#
_cell.length_a   1.000
_cell.length_b   1.000
_cell.length_c   1.000
_cell.angle_alpha   90.00
_cell.angle_beta   90.00
_cell.angle_gamma   90.00
#
_symmetry.space_group_name_H-M   'P 1'
#
loop_
_entity.id
_entity.type
_entity.pdbx_description
1 polymer ?
#
loop_
_entity_poly.entity_id
_entity_poly.type
_entity_poly.pdbx_seq_one_letter_code
_entity_poly.pdbx_strand_id
1 'polypeptide(L)'
;MPTPEIIAHRGASGECPENSLAAFARAIDLGADGIELDVHRASDGTLMVHHDPAPQHAPLAALQGVPIHQLSQDALRTFRAFGEPIPTLEDVLTLVSRQLVVYCELKGVGTAAPACALLADRPAHAAVHSFDHRMVAEARRLAPNLPRGVLQSSYPIEPERSLASVDGRDLWQQHEYLDQALVDAVHARSGRVIAWTVNTPSDILRVAALGVDGICTNHVALARTTLGL
;
A
#
# COMPACT_ATOMS: atom_id res chain seq x y z
N MET A 1 7.85 -8.58 22.54
CA MET A 1 6.97 -8.61 21.38
C MET A 1 7.84 -8.59 20.13
N PRO A 2 7.47 -9.21 19.03
CA PRO A 2 8.24 -9.07 17.79
C PRO A 2 8.25 -7.60 17.35
N THR A 3 9.32 -7.19 16.69
CA THR A 3 9.46 -5.85 16.13
C THR A 3 8.53 -5.72 14.93
N PRO A 4 7.71 -4.67 14.83
CA PRO A 4 6.84 -4.47 13.67
C PRO A 4 7.65 -4.19 12.40
N GLU A 5 7.16 -4.64 11.23
CA GLU A 5 7.67 -4.24 9.93
C GLU A 5 7.52 -2.72 9.73
N ILE A 6 8.53 -2.07 9.18
CA ILE A 6 8.45 -0.65 8.79
C ILE A 6 8.13 -0.58 7.29
N ILE A 7 6.93 -0.14 6.97
CA ILE A 7 6.40 -0.06 5.61
C ILE A 7 6.39 1.40 5.17
N ALA A 8 7.09 1.70 4.08
CA ALA A 8 7.16 3.04 3.52
C ALA A 8 5.87 3.38 2.74
N HIS A 9 5.01 4.24 3.30
CA HIS A 9 3.74 4.67 2.70
C HIS A 9 3.97 5.50 1.44
N ARG A 10 3.60 4.95 0.28
CA ARG A 10 3.88 5.51 -1.06
C ARG A 10 5.39 5.75 -1.29
N GLY A 11 6.21 4.84 -0.73
CA GLY A 11 7.66 5.03 -0.61
C GLY A 11 8.05 5.93 0.57
N ALA A 12 9.29 6.42 0.59
CA ALA A 12 9.76 7.39 1.59
C ALA A 12 9.18 8.79 1.32
N SER A 13 7.84 8.90 1.38
CA SER A 13 7.07 10.08 0.94
C SER A 13 7.27 11.32 1.82
N GLY A 14 7.84 11.16 3.01
CA GLY A 14 8.27 12.29 3.84
C GLY A 14 9.56 12.99 3.35
N GLU A 15 10.30 12.38 2.41
CA GLU A 15 11.57 12.88 1.89
C GLU A 15 11.56 13.06 0.36
N CYS A 16 10.75 12.27 -0.36
CA CYS A 16 10.64 12.27 -1.82
C CYS A 16 9.18 12.38 -2.26
N PRO A 17 8.90 12.76 -3.52
CA PRO A 17 7.56 12.73 -4.08
C PRO A 17 6.91 11.36 -3.94
N GLU A 18 5.70 11.31 -3.37
CA GLU A 18 4.97 10.05 -3.14
C GLU A 18 4.73 9.26 -4.45
N ASN A 19 4.67 7.94 -4.36
CA ASN A 19 4.39 7.06 -5.48
C ASN A 19 5.36 7.24 -6.68
N SER A 20 6.60 7.68 -6.41
CA SER A 20 7.67 7.86 -7.40
C SER A 20 8.77 6.80 -7.25
N LEU A 21 9.49 6.53 -8.34
CA LEU A 21 10.66 5.64 -8.28
C LEU A 21 11.73 6.17 -7.31
N ALA A 22 11.87 7.48 -7.20
CA ALA A 22 12.77 8.12 -6.23
C ALA A 22 12.37 7.80 -4.78
N ALA A 23 11.07 7.86 -4.45
CA ALA A 23 10.58 7.53 -3.12
C ALA A 23 10.78 6.05 -2.77
N PHE A 24 10.59 5.14 -3.74
CA PHE A 24 10.81 3.70 -3.52
C PHE A 24 12.30 3.36 -3.40
N ALA A 25 13.18 3.96 -4.22
CA ALA A 25 14.63 3.81 -4.06
C ALA A 25 15.08 4.33 -2.69
N ARG A 26 14.56 5.48 -2.27
CA ARG A 26 14.87 6.04 -0.96
C ARG A 26 14.40 5.15 0.19
N ALA A 27 13.26 4.48 0.06
CA ALA A 27 12.78 3.52 1.07
C ALA A 27 13.75 2.33 1.23
N ILE A 28 14.34 1.83 0.13
CA ILE A 28 15.40 0.80 0.17
C ILE A 28 16.61 1.31 0.94
N ASP A 29 17.11 2.50 0.61
CA ASP A 29 18.28 3.11 1.26
C ASP A 29 18.07 3.31 2.77
N LEU A 30 16.85 3.62 3.18
CA LEU A 30 16.47 3.81 4.58
C LEU A 30 16.23 2.49 5.34
N GLY A 31 16.32 1.34 4.65
CA GLY A 31 16.12 0.02 5.25
C GLY A 31 14.68 -0.28 5.64
N ALA A 32 13.70 0.18 4.86
CA ALA A 32 12.32 -0.26 5.01
C ALA A 32 12.20 -1.77 4.81
N ASP A 33 11.25 -2.42 5.48
CA ASP A 33 10.94 -3.85 5.29
C ASP A 33 9.99 -4.06 4.11
N GLY A 34 9.17 -3.05 3.80
CA GLY A 34 8.24 -3.03 2.68
C GLY A 34 7.97 -1.63 2.16
N ILE A 35 7.38 -1.56 0.99
CA ILE A 35 6.77 -0.35 0.43
C ILE A 35 5.28 -0.57 0.25
N GLU A 36 4.52 0.46 0.50
CA GLU A 36 3.12 0.53 0.12
C GLU A 36 2.98 1.48 -1.07
N LEU A 37 2.08 1.17 -1.99
CA LEU A 37 1.80 1.95 -3.19
C LEU A 37 0.35 1.79 -3.66
N ASP A 38 -0.13 2.80 -4.38
CA ASP A 38 -1.49 2.87 -4.92
C ASP A 38 -1.49 2.57 -6.42
N VAL A 39 -2.40 1.73 -6.93
CA VAL A 39 -2.52 1.48 -8.37
C VAL A 39 -3.88 1.82 -8.95
N HIS A 40 -3.86 2.48 -10.12
CA HIS A 40 -5.00 2.68 -11.00
C HIS A 40 -4.76 2.02 -12.34
N ARG A 41 -5.82 1.51 -12.96
CA ARG A 41 -5.76 0.91 -14.29
C ARG A 41 -5.96 1.98 -15.36
N ALA A 42 -4.99 2.14 -16.26
CA ALA A 42 -5.10 2.98 -17.46
C ALA A 42 -6.04 2.37 -18.50
N SER A 43 -6.42 3.15 -19.53
CA SER A 43 -7.35 2.71 -20.58
C SER A 43 -6.85 1.53 -21.40
N ASP A 44 -5.54 1.37 -21.53
CA ASP A 44 -4.87 0.26 -22.22
C ASP A 44 -4.63 -0.97 -21.33
N GLY A 45 -5.03 -0.90 -20.05
CA GLY A 45 -4.88 -2.00 -19.09
C GLY A 45 -3.65 -1.92 -18.20
N THR A 46 -2.71 -1.01 -18.47
CA THR A 46 -1.51 -0.82 -17.65
C THR A 46 -1.85 -0.33 -16.25
N LEU A 47 -1.16 -0.83 -15.24
CA LEU A 47 -1.28 -0.33 -13.87
C LEU A 47 -0.31 0.81 -13.63
N MET A 48 -0.86 2.00 -13.40
CA MET A 48 -0.11 3.22 -13.07
C MET A 48 -0.10 3.42 -11.55
N VAL A 49 1.06 3.79 -11.01
CA VAL A 49 1.23 4.01 -9.57
C VAL A 49 0.94 5.46 -9.23
N HIS A 50 -0.23 5.71 -8.64
CA HIS A 50 -0.70 7.05 -8.30
C HIS A 50 -1.86 6.97 -7.31
N HIS A 51 -1.97 7.92 -6.37
CA HIS A 51 -3.00 7.88 -5.34
C HIS A 51 -4.36 8.33 -5.86
N ASP A 52 -4.42 9.51 -6.49
CA ASP A 52 -5.68 10.15 -6.89
C ASP A 52 -6.24 9.52 -8.18
N PRO A 53 -7.57 9.50 -8.37
CA PRO A 53 -8.18 8.93 -9.58
C PRO A 53 -7.84 9.71 -10.85
N ALA A 54 -7.38 10.96 -10.74
CA ALA A 54 -6.91 11.80 -11.83
C ALA A 54 -5.60 12.48 -11.44
N PRO A 55 -4.56 12.45 -12.33
CA PRO A 55 -3.32 13.12 -12.02
C PRO A 55 -3.52 14.64 -11.99
N GLN A 56 -2.85 15.28 -11.04
CA GLN A 56 -2.81 16.74 -10.96
C GLN A 56 -1.75 17.30 -11.94
N HIS A 57 -1.86 18.60 -12.28
CA HIS A 57 -0.88 19.30 -13.12
C HIS A 57 -0.68 18.67 -14.51
N ALA A 58 -1.80 18.51 -15.24
CA ALA A 58 -1.75 18.01 -16.61
C ALA A 58 -0.83 18.87 -17.51
N PRO A 59 -0.03 18.24 -18.40
CA PRO A 59 0.85 18.95 -19.34
C PRO A 59 0.05 19.76 -20.37
N LEU A 60 -1.18 19.36 -20.63
CA LEU A 60 -2.13 20.04 -21.53
C LEU A 60 -3.44 20.29 -20.79
N ALA A 61 -4.03 21.48 -20.98
CA ALA A 61 -5.30 21.85 -20.34
C ALA A 61 -6.44 20.86 -20.65
N ALA A 62 -6.44 20.26 -21.84
CA ALA A 62 -7.44 19.25 -22.23
C ALA A 62 -7.37 17.95 -21.40
N LEU A 63 -6.27 17.69 -20.70
CA LEU A 63 -6.08 16.50 -19.88
C LEU A 63 -6.32 16.78 -18.38
N GLN A 64 -6.56 18.04 -18.01
CA GLN A 64 -6.77 18.42 -16.61
C GLN A 64 -8.03 17.76 -16.04
N GLY A 65 -7.85 17.01 -14.93
CA GLY A 65 -8.94 16.31 -14.25
C GLY A 65 -9.49 15.08 -14.99
N VAL A 66 -8.86 14.67 -16.10
CA VAL A 66 -9.23 13.42 -16.79
C VAL A 66 -8.79 12.23 -15.96
N PRO A 67 -9.68 11.31 -15.58
CA PRO A 67 -9.34 10.14 -14.78
C PRO A 67 -8.33 9.21 -15.46
N ILE A 68 -7.47 8.59 -14.69
CA ILE A 68 -6.42 7.65 -15.16
C ILE A 68 -7.00 6.57 -16.06
N HIS A 69 -8.18 6.01 -15.71
CA HIS A 69 -8.80 4.93 -16.50
C HIS A 69 -9.26 5.36 -17.91
N GLN A 70 -9.27 6.65 -18.23
CA GLN A 70 -9.58 7.20 -19.55
C GLN A 70 -8.31 7.57 -20.34
N LEU A 71 -7.14 7.53 -19.72
CA LEU A 71 -5.86 7.88 -20.33
C LEU A 71 -5.04 6.61 -20.60
N SER A 72 -4.32 6.59 -21.72
CA SER A 72 -3.33 5.54 -22.00
C SER A 72 -2.07 5.74 -21.19
N GLN A 73 -1.26 4.68 -21.03
CA GLN A 73 0.07 4.76 -20.43
C GLN A 73 0.93 5.85 -21.08
N ASP A 74 0.94 5.95 -22.42
CA ASP A 74 1.71 6.95 -23.14
C ASP A 74 1.30 8.38 -22.79
N ALA A 75 0.00 8.64 -22.67
CA ALA A 75 -0.49 9.93 -22.20
C ALA A 75 -0.06 10.19 -20.74
N LEU A 76 -0.20 9.21 -19.85
CA LEU A 76 0.15 9.31 -18.43
C LEU A 76 1.65 9.52 -18.20
N ARG A 77 2.50 8.96 -19.03
CA ARG A 77 3.96 9.20 -18.98
C ARG A 77 4.38 10.64 -19.23
N THR A 78 3.50 11.47 -19.80
CA THR A 78 3.76 12.92 -19.99
C THR A 78 3.48 13.74 -18.74
N PHE A 79 2.70 13.21 -17.80
CA PHE A 79 2.41 13.88 -16.54
C PHE A 79 3.63 13.84 -15.60
N ARG A 80 3.68 14.84 -14.72
CA ARG A 80 4.66 14.88 -13.62
C ARG A 80 3.91 15.06 -12.31
N ALA A 81 4.01 14.06 -11.44
CA ALA A 81 3.55 14.18 -10.06
C ALA A 81 4.71 14.73 -9.22
N PHE A 82 4.57 15.97 -8.73
CA PHE A 82 5.63 16.66 -7.98
C PHE A 82 6.99 16.71 -8.72
N GLY A 83 6.97 16.82 -10.06
CA GLY A 83 8.18 16.85 -10.90
C GLY A 83 8.66 15.48 -11.39
N GLU A 84 8.18 14.39 -10.81
CA GLU A 84 8.54 13.02 -11.18
C GLU A 84 7.54 12.40 -12.18
N PRO A 85 7.97 11.53 -13.10
CA PRO A 85 7.05 10.79 -13.95
C PRO A 85 6.22 9.80 -13.13
N ILE A 86 4.95 9.59 -13.53
CA ILE A 86 4.10 8.56 -12.94
C ILE A 86 4.61 7.18 -13.41
N PRO A 87 5.09 6.30 -12.51
CA PRO A 87 5.61 5.01 -12.89
C PRO A 87 4.49 3.99 -13.10
N THR A 88 4.81 2.90 -13.81
CA THR A 88 3.97 1.70 -13.82
C THR A 88 4.30 0.80 -12.62
N LEU A 89 3.39 -0.12 -12.29
CA LEU A 89 3.69 -1.16 -11.29
C LEU A 89 4.90 -2.00 -11.71
N GLU A 90 5.06 -2.30 -13.00
CA GLU A 90 6.20 -3.05 -13.54
C GLU A 90 7.54 -2.31 -13.33
N ASP A 91 7.55 -0.96 -13.50
CA ASP A 91 8.73 -0.14 -13.22
C ASP A 91 9.14 -0.28 -11.75
N VAL A 92 8.16 -0.20 -10.83
CA VAL A 92 8.41 -0.36 -9.38
C VAL A 92 8.90 -1.78 -9.06
N LEU A 93 8.25 -2.82 -9.59
CA LEU A 93 8.66 -4.21 -9.36
C LEU A 93 10.06 -4.51 -9.88
N THR A 94 10.47 -3.84 -10.96
CA THR A 94 11.84 -3.93 -11.51
C THR A 94 12.83 -3.26 -10.56
N LEU A 95 12.51 -2.06 -10.06
CA LEU A 95 13.36 -1.31 -9.13
C LEU A 95 13.58 -2.07 -7.82
N VAL A 96 12.49 -2.49 -7.15
CA VAL A 96 12.60 -3.12 -5.82
C VAL A 96 13.02 -4.58 -5.90
N SER A 97 12.87 -5.21 -7.08
CA SER A 97 13.15 -6.62 -7.30
C SER A 97 12.46 -7.50 -6.24
N ARG A 98 13.23 -8.16 -5.36
CA ARG A 98 12.71 -8.93 -4.20
C ARG A 98 13.35 -8.48 -2.88
N GLN A 99 13.87 -7.26 -2.83
CA GLN A 99 14.51 -6.71 -1.65
C GLN A 99 13.50 -6.27 -0.58
N LEU A 100 12.31 -5.83 -1.01
CA LEU A 100 11.23 -5.35 -0.16
C LEU A 100 9.94 -6.10 -0.45
N VAL A 101 9.04 -6.13 0.54
CA VAL A 101 7.66 -6.55 0.32
C VAL A 101 6.89 -5.39 -0.33
N VAL A 102 6.17 -5.67 -1.41
CA VAL A 102 5.30 -4.68 -2.09
C VAL A 102 3.86 -4.87 -1.63
N TYR A 103 3.34 -3.89 -0.92
CA TYR A 103 1.95 -3.80 -0.49
C TYR A 103 1.19 -2.92 -1.47
N CYS A 104 0.39 -3.53 -2.34
CA CYS A 104 -0.27 -2.86 -3.46
C CYS A 104 -1.74 -2.55 -3.12
N GLU A 105 -2.07 -1.27 -2.91
CA GLU A 105 -3.46 -0.84 -2.77
C GLU A 105 -4.17 -0.81 -4.13
N LEU A 106 -5.25 -1.58 -4.24
CA LEU A 106 -6.10 -1.60 -5.42
C LEU A 106 -7.09 -0.42 -5.36
N LYS A 107 -6.84 0.61 -6.20
CA LYS A 107 -7.69 1.80 -6.34
C LYS A 107 -8.57 1.68 -7.58
N GLY A 108 -9.82 1.70 -7.47
CA GLY A 108 -10.73 1.71 -8.62
C GLY A 108 -10.96 0.35 -9.30
N VAL A 109 -12.02 0.32 -10.08
CA VAL A 109 -12.54 -0.91 -10.71
C VAL A 109 -11.56 -1.46 -11.76
N GLY A 110 -11.38 -2.79 -11.76
CA GLY A 110 -10.60 -3.49 -12.77
C GLY A 110 -9.09 -3.53 -12.50
N THR A 111 -8.64 -3.13 -11.30
CA THR A 111 -7.22 -3.22 -10.90
C THR A 111 -6.81 -4.60 -10.40
N ALA A 112 -7.75 -5.38 -9.85
CA ALA A 112 -7.44 -6.68 -9.24
C ALA A 112 -6.81 -7.67 -10.22
N ALA A 113 -7.38 -7.84 -11.41
CA ALA A 113 -6.91 -8.84 -12.37
C ALA A 113 -5.47 -8.55 -12.86
N PRO A 114 -5.13 -7.35 -13.37
CA PRO A 114 -3.76 -7.06 -13.79
C PRO A 114 -2.77 -7.04 -12.61
N ALA A 115 -3.17 -6.60 -11.41
CA ALA A 115 -2.31 -6.67 -10.22
C ALA A 115 -1.99 -8.12 -9.84
N CYS A 116 -3.01 -9.00 -9.80
CA CYS A 116 -2.78 -10.42 -9.55
C CYS A 116 -1.86 -11.05 -10.59
N ALA A 117 -2.02 -10.70 -11.87
CA ALA A 117 -1.15 -11.24 -12.94
C ALA A 117 0.33 -10.87 -12.74
N LEU A 118 0.63 -9.67 -12.25
CA LEU A 118 2.00 -9.20 -12.00
C LEU A 118 2.59 -9.69 -10.66
N LEU A 119 1.74 -9.98 -9.66
CA LEU A 119 2.19 -10.24 -8.29
C LEU A 119 2.09 -11.71 -7.88
N ALA A 120 1.36 -12.56 -8.62
CA ALA A 120 1.04 -13.94 -8.20
C ALA A 120 2.27 -14.85 -8.03
N ASP A 121 3.38 -14.57 -8.74
CA ASP A 121 4.64 -15.31 -8.63
C ASP A 121 5.55 -14.83 -7.48
N ARG A 122 5.09 -13.86 -6.68
CA ARG A 122 5.83 -13.21 -5.60
C ARG A 122 5.14 -13.29 -4.23
N PRO A 123 4.52 -14.41 -3.83
CA PRO A 123 3.68 -14.46 -2.62
C PRO A 123 4.43 -14.14 -1.32
N ALA A 124 5.77 -14.31 -1.29
CA ALA A 124 6.61 -13.92 -0.16
C ALA A 124 7.04 -12.44 -0.18
N HIS A 125 6.85 -11.75 -1.31
CA HIS A 125 7.35 -10.38 -1.54
C HIS A 125 6.27 -9.43 -2.06
N ALA A 126 5.00 -9.84 -2.05
CA ALA A 126 3.90 -8.98 -2.45
C ALA A 126 2.62 -9.34 -1.70
N ALA A 127 1.77 -8.33 -1.49
CA ALA A 127 0.41 -8.47 -1.00
C ALA A 127 -0.48 -7.41 -1.66
N VAL A 128 -1.78 -7.68 -1.76
CA VAL A 128 -2.76 -6.69 -2.24
C VAL A 128 -3.73 -6.32 -1.12
N HIS A 129 -4.21 -5.08 -1.11
CA HIS A 129 -5.21 -4.63 -0.17
C HIS A 129 -6.09 -3.53 -0.80
N SER A 130 -7.23 -3.24 -0.19
CA SER A 130 -8.15 -2.20 -0.68
C SER A 130 -9.17 -1.82 0.38
N PHE A 131 -9.68 -0.59 0.29
CA PHE A 131 -10.92 -0.16 0.95
C PHE A 131 -12.16 -0.81 0.32
N ASP A 132 -12.11 -1.11 -0.97
CA ASP A 132 -13.17 -1.88 -1.62
C ASP A 132 -12.89 -3.38 -1.49
N HIS A 133 -13.44 -3.98 -0.44
CA HIS A 133 -13.23 -5.39 -0.13
C HIS A 133 -13.72 -6.34 -1.25
N ARG A 134 -14.54 -5.86 -2.20
CA ARG A 134 -14.95 -6.66 -3.39
C ARG A 134 -13.74 -6.91 -4.31
N MET A 135 -12.82 -5.94 -4.44
CA MET A 135 -11.57 -6.14 -5.19
C MET A 135 -10.63 -7.13 -4.51
N VAL A 136 -10.60 -7.13 -3.17
CA VAL A 136 -9.84 -8.14 -2.40
C VAL A 136 -10.45 -9.53 -2.59
N ALA A 137 -11.79 -9.65 -2.58
CA ALA A 137 -12.47 -10.91 -2.86
C ALA A 137 -12.25 -11.39 -4.31
N GLU A 138 -12.12 -10.46 -5.26
CA GLU A 138 -11.73 -10.78 -6.64
C GLU A 138 -10.29 -11.32 -6.69
N ALA A 139 -9.34 -10.65 -6.04
CA ALA A 139 -7.95 -11.08 -5.96
C ALA A 139 -7.82 -12.48 -5.34
N ARG A 140 -8.61 -12.80 -4.30
CA ARG A 140 -8.69 -14.15 -3.72
C ARG A 140 -9.00 -15.23 -4.77
N ARG A 141 -9.91 -14.95 -5.70
CA ARG A 141 -10.29 -15.92 -6.75
C ARG A 141 -9.24 -16.06 -7.85
N LEU A 142 -8.55 -14.95 -8.17
CA LEU A 142 -7.58 -14.90 -9.27
C LEU A 142 -6.19 -15.40 -8.85
N ALA A 143 -5.78 -15.11 -7.62
CA ALA A 143 -4.47 -15.46 -7.08
C ALA A 143 -4.62 -15.93 -5.62
N PRO A 144 -5.10 -17.15 -5.38
CA PRO A 144 -5.44 -17.64 -4.03
C PRO A 144 -4.24 -17.68 -3.07
N ASN A 145 -3.02 -17.82 -3.59
CA ASN A 145 -1.79 -17.85 -2.79
C ASN A 145 -1.18 -16.45 -2.55
N LEU A 146 -1.67 -15.41 -3.23
CA LEU A 146 -1.19 -14.05 -3.01
C LEU A 146 -1.77 -13.52 -1.69
N PRO A 147 -0.92 -13.10 -0.72
CA PRO A 147 -1.39 -12.46 0.50
C PRO A 147 -2.27 -11.24 0.20
N ARG A 148 -3.30 -11.07 1.01
CA ARG A 148 -4.28 -10.00 0.84
C ARG A 148 -4.72 -9.44 2.17
N GLY A 149 -5.16 -8.18 2.13
CA GLY A 149 -5.62 -7.46 3.29
C GLY A 149 -6.84 -6.58 3.01
N VAL A 150 -7.45 -6.10 4.07
CA VAL A 150 -8.56 -5.14 4.01
C VAL A 150 -8.14 -3.84 4.70
N LEU A 151 -8.46 -2.69 4.09
CA LEU A 151 -8.26 -1.36 4.66
C LEU A 151 -9.53 -0.90 5.39
N GLN A 152 -9.33 -0.27 6.54
CA GLN A 152 -10.40 0.29 7.36
C GLN A 152 -10.00 1.63 7.99
N SER A 153 -10.90 2.63 7.93
CA SER A 153 -10.76 3.98 8.48
C SER A 153 -11.77 4.27 9.59
N SER A 154 -12.30 3.22 10.23
CA SER A 154 -13.22 3.31 11.36
C SER A 154 -13.01 2.10 12.26
N TYR A 155 -13.47 2.18 13.53
CA TYR A 155 -13.40 1.03 14.44
C TYR A 155 -14.47 0.00 14.06
N PRO A 156 -14.12 -1.22 13.60
CA PRO A 156 -15.09 -2.26 13.28
C PRO A 156 -15.57 -2.96 14.57
N ILE A 157 -16.86 -3.25 14.66
CA ILE A 157 -17.41 -4.00 15.81
C ILE A 157 -16.88 -5.44 15.86
N GLU A 158 -16.67 -6.04 14.68
CA GLU A 158 -16.12 -7.40 14.51
C GLU A 158 -14.92 -7.30 13.55
N PRO A 159 -13.73 -6.90 14.04
CA PRO A 159 -12.57 -6.60 13.18
C PRO A 159 -12.11 -7.81 12.36
N GLU A 160 -12.24 -9.00 12.92
CA GLU A 160 -11.83 -10.24 12.28
C GLU A 160 -12.78 -10.69 11.16
N ARG A 161 -14.03 -10.21 11.14
CA ARG A 161 -15.06 -10.67 10.20
C ARG A 161 -14.79 -10.18 8.77
N SER A 162 -14.39 -8.93 8.59
CA SER A 162 -14.05 -8.39 7.29
C SER A 162 -12.85 -9.14 6.69
N LEU A 163 -11.83 -9.43 7.53
CA LEU A 163 -10.66 -10.19 7.14
C LEU A 163 -11.02 -11.63 6.74
N ALA A 164 -11.83 -12.32 7.57
CA ALA A 164 -12.30 -13.67 7.29
C ALA A 164 -13.13 -13.77 6.00
N SER A 165 -13.91 -12.75 5.66
CA SER A 165 -14.78 -12.74 4.47
C SER A 165 -13.99 -12.86 3.16
N VAL A 166 -12.75 -12.38 3.14
CA VAL A 166 -11.86 -12.41 1.98
C VAL A 166 -10.70 -13.42 2.15
N ASP A 167 -10.70 -14.21 3.23
CA ASP A 167 -9.57 -15.06 3.59
C ASP A 167 -8.27 -14.25 3.59
N GLY A 168 -8.33 -13.10 4.26
CA GLY A 168 -7.25 -12.10 4.29
C GLY A 168 -6.25 -12.41 5.38
N ARG A 169 -4.99 -11.96 5.17
CA ARG A 169 -3.91 -12.03 6.13
C ARG A 169 -3.80 -10.74 6.95
N ASP A 170 -3.92 -9.59 6.30
CA ASP A 170 -3.58 -8.29 6.88
C ASP A 170 -4.82 -7.41 7.08
N LEU A 171 -5.07 -6.98 8.32
CA LEU A 171 -5.97 -5.86 8.61
C LEU A 171 -5.16 -4.57 8.61
N TRP A 172 -5.39 -3.71 7.62
CA TRP A 172 -4.83 -2.36 7.56
C TRP A 172 -5.77 -1.40 8.27
N GLN A 173 -5.42 -0.99 9.47
CA GLN A 173 -6.28 -0.18 10.32
C GLN A 173 -5.71 1.22 10.52
N GLN A 174 -6.54 2.25 10.30
CA GLN A 174 -6.18 3.62 10.67
C GLN A 174 -5.85 3.70 12.16
N HIS A 175 -4.66 4.24 12.48
CA HIS A 175 -4.04 4.07 13.79
C HIS A 175 -4.80 4.72 14.95
N GLU A 176 -5.65 5.73 14.68
CA GLU A 176 -6.50 6.37 15.70
C GLU A 176 -7.58 5.42 16.22
N TYR A 177 -7.94 4.42 15.43
CA TYR A 177 -8.95 3.40 15.76
C TYR A 177 -8.32 2.06 16.18
N LEU A 178 -7.08 2.09 16.69
CA LEU A 178 -6.39 0.91 17.21
C LEU A 178 -6.38 0.90 18.74
N ASP A 179 -6.79 -0.25 19.30
CA ASP A 179 -6.64 -0.60 20.71
C ASP A 179 -6.20 -2.08 20.85
N GLN A 180 -5.92 -2.49 22.08
CA GLN A 180 -5.47 -3.84 22.37
C GLN A 180 -6.52 -4.90 22.01
N ALA A 181 -7.81 -4.59 22.23
CA ALA A 181 -8.88 -5.54 21.96
C ALA A 181 -9.00 -5.89 20.47
N LEU A 182 -8.82 -4.87 19.59
CA LEU A 182 -8.81 -5.08 18.14
C LEU A 182 -7.61 -5.93 17.70
N VAL A 183 -6.41 -5.61 18.19
CA VAL A 183 -5.19 -6.38 17.87
C VAL A 183 -5.33 -7.82 18.32
N ASP A 184 -5.77 -8.06 19.54
CA ASP A 184 -5.97 -9.40 20.10
C ASP A 184 -7.01 -10.21 19.29
N ALA A 185 -8.11 -9.57 18.88
CA ALA A 185 -9.16 -10.23 18.10
C ALA A 185 -8.65 -10.68 16.71
N VAL A 186 -7.81 -9.88 16.06
CA VAL A 186 -7.20 -10.24 14.77
C VAL A 186 -6.15 -11.33 14.95
N HIS A 187 -5.28 -11.22 15.95
CA HIS A 187 -4.25 -12.21 16.25
C HIS A 187 -4.83 -13.57 16.66
N ALA A 188 -5.97 -13.60 17.38
CA ALA A 188 -6.66 -14.84 17.73
C ALA A 188 -7.08 -15.69 16.51
N ARG A 189 -7.10 -15.08 15.32
CA ARG A 189 -7.37 -15.75 14.04
C ARG A 189 -6.15 -15.85 13.13
N SER A 190 -4.95 -15.68 13.68
CA SER A 190 -3.68 -15.68 12.96
C SER A 190 -3.61 -14.61 11.86
N GLY A 191 -4.41 -13.56 11.97
CA GLY A 191 -4.32 -12.36 11.15
C GLY A 191 -3.21 -11.44 11.63
N ARG A 192 -2.83 -10.47 10.81
CA ARG A 192 -1.84 -9.43 11.11
C ARG A 192 -2.53 -8.07 11.13
N VAL A 193 -2.02 -7.16 11.95
CA VAL A 193 -2.49 -5.76 12.02
C VAL A 193 -1.39 -4.83 11.51
N ILE A 194 -1.72 -4.04 10.48
CA ILE A 194 -0.85 -2.98 9.94
C ILE A 194 -1.46 -1.63 10.28
N ALA A 195 -0.76 -0.84 11.08
CA ALA A 195 -1.18 0.52 11.45
C ALA A 195 -0.80 1.53 10.36
N TRP A 196 -1.74 2.39 9.91
CA TRP A 196 -1.52 3.43 8.90
C TRP A 196 -2.26 4.73 9.25
N THR A 197 -1.83 5.93 8.86
CA THR A 197 -0.45 6.27 8.52
C THR A 197 0.20 6.89 9.75
N VAL A 198 1.21 6.26 10.29
CA VAL A 198 1.77 6.60 11.62
C VAL A 198 3.03 7.43 11.44
N ASN A 199 2.96 8.73 11.75
CA ASN A 199 4.01 9.70 11.40
C ASN A 199 4.67 10.41 12.59
N THR A 200 4.23 10.16 13.84
CA THR A 200 4.82 10.79 15.02
C THR A 200 5.51 9.77 15.93
N PRO A 201 6.60 10.13 16.64
CA PRO A 201 7.26 9.22 17.58
C PRO A 201 6.31 8.65 18.64
N SER A 202 5.40 9.49 19.17
CA SER A 202 4.42 9.07 20.18
C SER A 202 3.46 8.01 19.65
N ASP A 203 2.95 8.18 18.42
CA ASP A 203 2.05 7.20 17.81
C ASP A 203 2.80 5.92 17.43
N ILE A 204 4.03 6.02 16.92
CA ILE A 204 4.89 4.87 16.62
C ILE A 204 5.07 4.01 17.87
N LEU A 205 5.45 4.62 19.01
CA LEU A 205 5.61 3.90 20.27
C LEU A 205 4.28 3.32 20.77
N ARG A 206 3.19 4.08 20.64
CA ARG A 206 1.85 3.64 21.05
C ARG A 206 1.41 2.40 20.30
N VAL A 207 1.45 2.42 18.96
CA VAL A 207 0.99 1.27 18.16
C VAL A 207 1.94 0.08 18.28
N ALA A 208 3.25 0.30 18.41
CA ALA A 208 4.20 -0.78 18.66
C ALA A 208 3.93 -1.46 20.02
N ALA A 209 3.56 -0.70 21.07
CA ALA A 209 3.19 -1.24 22.37
C ALA A 209 1.89 -2.07 22.33
N LEU A 210 0.99 -1.84 21.37
CA LEU A 210 -0.20 -2.68 21.13
C LEU A 210 0.16 -4.00 20.44
N GLY A 211 1.39 -4.15 19.92
CA GLY A 211 1.84 -5.37 19.25
C GLY A 211 1.38 -5.50 17.82
N VAL A 212 1.23 -4.38 17.09
CA VAL A 212 0.95 -4.42 15.64
C VAL A 212 2.08 -5.11 14.87
N ASP A 213 1.76 -5.76 13.76
CA ASP A 213 2.72 -6.50 12.94
C ASP A 213 3.45 -5.60 11.93
N GLY A 214 2.87 -4.45 11.60
CA GLY A 214 3.51 -3.48 10.70
C GLY A 214 3.07 -2.06 11.00
N ILE A 215 3.96 -1.12 10.69
CA ILE A 215 3.76 0.33 10.79
C ILE A 215 4.00 0.93 9.41
N CYS A 216 2.92 1.42 8.79
CA CYS A 216 2.95 2.14 7.53
C CYS A 216 3.13 3.63 7.81
N THR A 217 4.23 4.22 7.32
CA THR A 217 4.65 5.59 7.66
C THR A 217 5.24 6.33 6.47
N ASN A 218 5.09 7.66 6.45
CA ASN A 218 5.80 8.54 5.52
C ASN A 218 7.28 8.73 5.89
N HIS A 219 7.65 8.43 7.16
CA HIS A 219 8.93 8.79 7.77
C HIS A 219 9.70 7.56 8.24
N VAL A 220 10.22 6.76 7.29
CA VAL A 220 10.93 5.49 7.57
C VAL A 220 12.07 5.66 8.56
N ALA A 221 12.96 6.64 8.33
CA ALA A 221 14.11 6.89 9.22
C ALA A 221 13.68 7.23 10.65
N LEU A 222 12.63 8.05 10.80
CA LEU A 222 12.05 8.41 12.09
C LEU A 222 11.50 7.18 12.81
N ALA A 223 10.74 6.33 12.10
CA ALA A 223 10.15 5.13 12.69
C ALA A 223 11.22 4.16 13.18
N ARG A 224 12.24 3.90 12.36
CA ARG A 224 13.37 3.04 12.72
C ARG A 224 14.11 3.57 13.94
N THR A 225 14.48 4.85 13.93
CA THR A 225 15.19 5.49 15.07
C THR A 225 14.35 5.43 16.35
N THR A 226 13.03 5.70 16.25
CA THR A 226 12.12 5.68 17.41
C THR A 226 12.03 4.30 18.04
N LEU A 227 12.12 3.24 17.24
CA LEU A 227 12.06 1.85 17.71
C LEU A 227 13.44 1.24 18.01
N GLY A 228 14.53 1.97 17.78
CA GLY A 228 15.89 1.50 18.02
C GLY A 228 16.39 0.45 17.01
N LEU A 229 15.96 0.58 15.75
CA LEU A 229 16.29 -0.34 14.63
C LEU A 229 17.42 0.20 13.76
#